data_0cb5cc03c5c369b09f2e8e4510894410
#
_entry.id   0cb5cc03c5c369b09f2e8e4510894410
#
_cell.length_a   1.000
_cell.length_b   1.000
_cell.length_c   1.000
_cell.angle_alpha   90.00
_cell.angle_beta   90.00
_cell.angle_gamma   90.00
#
_symmetry.space_group_name_H-M   'P 1'
#
loop_
_entity.id
_entity.type
_entity.pdbx_description
1 polymer ?
#
loop_
_entity_poly.entity_id
_entity_poly.type
_entity_poly.pdbx_seq_one_letter_code
_entity_poly.pdbx_strand_id
1 'polypeptide(L)'
;MAKALYDTAEFFKDPVLMRRTETLVRDEVNAVYPKIWEYRRALEGKKAAIYVGGAFKAFSLVKALKLLGMQTVMVGSQTGTIDDYKLLREMCDEGTIIVDDSNPLELSNFLQEKEVDLFIGGVKERPIAYKLGVGFCDHNHERKEALAGFQGMLNFAREVYSTVMSPVWQLVPRREKF
;
A
#
# COMPACT_ATOMS: atom_id res chain seq x y z
N MET A 1 -12.90 4.08 1.70
CA MET A 1 -13.54 5.33 2.19
C MET A 1 -14.88 5.58 1.49
N ALA A 2 -14.93 5.87 0.19
CA ALA A 2 -16.21 6.15 -0.51
C ALA A 2 -17.28 5.08 -0.26
N LYS A 3 -16.94 3.80 -0.47
CA LYS A 3 -17.89 2.70 -0.19
C LYS A 3 -18.44 2.76 1.24
N ALA A 4 -17.61 2.96 2.26
CA ALA A 4 -18.08 3.03 3.64
C ALA A 4 -19.03 4.20 3.89
N LEU A 5 -18.80 5.35 3.23
CA LEU A 5 -19.74 6.49 3.30
C LEU A 5 -21.07 6.15 2.64
N TYR A 6 -21.07 5.50 1.48
CA TYR A 6 -22.29 5.07 0.81
C TYR A 6 -23.05 4.02 1.63
N ASP A 7 -22.36 2.97 2.11
CA ASP A 7 -22.96 1.92 2.94
C ASP A 7 -23.62 2.52 4.21
N THR A 8 -22.97 3.53 4.81
CA THR A 8 -23.54 4.24 5.97
C THR A 8 -24.77 5.05 5.59
N ALA A 9 -24.73 5.80 4.50
CA ALA A 9 -25.86 6.61 4.05
C ALA A 9 -27.07 5.72 3.68
N GLU A 10 -26.83 4.58 3.04
CA GLU A 10 -27.84 3.61 2.67
C GLU A 10 -28.51 2.97 3.90
N PHE A 11 -27.71 2.68 4.93
CA PHE A 11 -28.22 2.13 6.20
C PHE A 11 -29.30 3.03 6.83
N PHE A 12 -29.13 4.35 6.79
CA PHE A 12 -30.09 5.31 7.32
C PHE A 12 -31.32 5.53 6.45
N LYS A 13 -31.31 5.06 5.20
CA LYS A 13 -32.41 5.21 4.21
C LYS A 13 -32.93 6.65 4.05
N ASP A 14 -32.04 7.63 4.26
CA ASP A 14 -32.36 9.06 4.13
C ASP A 14 -31.89 9.58 2.74
N PRO A 15 -32.82 9.98 1.85
CA PRO A 15 -32.45 10.50 0.53
C PRO A 15 -31.64 11.79 0.56
N VAL A 16 -31.77 12.60 1.61
CA VAL A 16 -30.98 13.85 1.75
C VAL A 16 -29.55 13.49 2.12
N LEU A 17 -29.37 12.54 3.06
CA LEU A 17 -28.06 12.06 3.45
C LEU A 17 -27.34 11.40 2.25
N MET A 18 -28.06 10.57 1.48
CA MET A 18 -27.50 9.93 0.28
C MET A 18 -26.97 10.98 -0.72
N ARG A 19 -27.77 11.98 -1.09
CA ARG A 19 -27.34 13.06 -2.00
C ARG A 19 -26.15 13.86 -1.49
N ARG A 20 -26.10 14.14 -0.19
CA ARG A 20 -24.96 14.82 0.43
C ARG A 20 -23.70 13.96 0.37
N THR A 21 -23.84 12.66 0.60
CA THR A 21 -22.73 11.68 0.48
C THR A 21 -22.19 11.62 -0.95
N GLU A 22 -23.06 11.55 -1.94
CA GLU A 22 -22.68 11.56 -3.36
C GLU A 22 -21.90 12.83 -3.72
N THR A 23 -22.40 13.99 -3.28
CA THR A 23 -21.72 15.28 -3.52
C THR A 23 -20.36 15.31 -2.85
N LEU A 24 -20.27 14.93 -1.57
CA LEU A 24 -19.02 14.89 -0.82
C LEU A 24 -17.99 13.97 -1.49
N VAL A 25 -18.39 12.74 -1.82
CA VAL A 25 -17.48 11.76 -2.44
C VAL A 25 -16.98 12.26 -3.78
N ARG A 26 -17.86 12.80 -4.61
CA ARG A 26 -17.51 13.36 -5.92
C ARG A 26 -16.51 14.51 -5.79
N ASP A 27 -16.77 15.44 -4.89
CA ASP A 27 -15.96 16.65 -4.73
C ASP A 27 -14.57 16.28 -4.16
N GLU A 28 -14.50 15.40 -3.18
CA GLU A 28 -13.24 14.89 -2.63
C GLU A 28 -12.43 14.09 -3.65
N VAL A 29 -13.07 13.22 -4.44
CA VAL A 29 -12.39 12.47 -5.50
C VAL A 29 -11.82 13.43 -6.55
N ASN A 30 -12.62 14.40 -7.01
CA ASN A 30 -12.19 15.39 -8.00
C ASN A 30 -11.00 16.23 -7.50
N ALA A 31 -10.94 16.52 -6.21
CA ALA A 31 -9.85 17.29 -5.62
C ALA A 31 -8.51 16.52 -5.59
N VAL A 32 -8.54 15.20 -5.37
CA VAL A 32 -7.32 14.40 -5.15
C VAL A 32 -6.89 13.59 -6.37
N TYR A 33 -7.84 13.10 -7.18
CA TYR A 33 -7.58 12.16 -8.26
C TYR A 33 -6.58 12.66 -9.32
N PRO A 34 -6.65 13.91 -9.82
CA PRO A 34 -5.69 14.41 -10.81
C PRO A 34 -4.23 14.33 -10.32
N LYS A 35 -4.00 14.69 -9.05
CA LYS A 35 -2.68 14.65 -8.42
C LYS A 35 -2.19 13.21 -8.19
N ILE A 36 -3.08 12.30 -7.79
CA ILE A 36 -2.77 10.87 -7.66
C ILE A 36 -2.37 10.30 -9.03
N TRP A 37 -3.04 10.72 -10.09
CA TRP A 37 -2.75 10.27 -11.46
C TRP A 37 -1.35 10.68 -11.95
N GLU A 38 -0.85 11.84 -11.54
CA GLU A 38 0.51 12.28 -11.81
C GLU A 38 1.54 11.33 -11.19
N TYR A 39 1.36 10.97 -9.92
CA TYR A 39 2.23 9.99 -9.25
C TYR A 39 2.13 8.59 -9.87
N ARG A 40 0.92 8.16 -10.23
CA ARG A 40 0.67 6.87 -10.87
C ARG A 40 1.54 6.67 -12.11
N ARG A 41 1.64 7.68 -12.98
CA ARG A 41 2.44 7.58 -14.22
C ARG A 41 3.89 7.18 -13.98
N ALA A 42 4.49 7.64 -12.89
CA ALA A 42 5.87 7.32 -12.55
C ALA A 42 6.01 5.99 -11.77
N LEU A 43 4.93 5.54 -11.13
CA LEU A 43 4.91 4.35 -10.30
C LEU A 43 4.40 3.11 -11.04
N GLU A 44 3.82 3.28 -12.23
CA GLU A 44 3.22 2.19 -12.99
C GLU A 44 4.23 1.06 -13.28
N GLY A 45 3.83 -0.17 -12.97
CA GLY A 45 4.68 -1.36 -13.13
C GLY A 45 5.74 -1.55 -12.05
N LYS A 46 5.94 -0.61 -11.13
CA LYS A 46 6.83 -0.78 -9.98
C LYS A 46 6.31 -1.84 -9.02
N LYS A 47 7.23 -2.58 -8.40
CA LYS A 47 6.93 -3.72 -7.53
C LYS A 47 6.95 -3.32 -6.07
N ALA A 48 5.90 -3.68 -5.35
CA ALA A 48 5.78 -3.41 -3.92
C ALA A 48 5.57 -4.69 -3.10
N ALA A 49 6.20 -4.74 -1.94
CA ALA A 49 5.96 -5.74 -0.90
C ALA A 49 5.31 -5.08 0.31
N ILE A 50 4.42 -5.81 0.97
CA ILE A 50 3.70 -5.38 2.17
C ILE A 50 3.94 -6.41 3.27
N TYR A 51 4.35 -5.95 4.47
CA TYR A 51 4.38 -6.79 5.66
C TYR A 51 3.92 -5.97 6.88
N VAL A 52 2.71 -6.25 7.35
CA VAL A 52 2.03 -5.42 8.37
C VAL A 52 1.37 -6.27 9.45
N GLY A 53 1.14 -5.69 10.61
CA GLY A 53 0.59 -6.39 11.77
C GLY A 53 -0.84 -6.91 11.61
N GLY A 54 -1.68 -6.28 10.77
CA GLY A 54 -3.09 -6.62 10.63
C GLY A 54 -3.55 -6.75 9.17
N ALA A 55 -4.37 -7.78 8.88
CA ALA A 55 -4.88 -8.09 7.54
C ALA A 55 -5.70 -6.94 6.92
N PHE A 56 -6.54 -6.24 7.69
CA PHE A 56 -7.30 -5.08 7.20
C PHE A 56 -6.43 -3.99 6.61
N LYS A 57 -5.25 -3.77 7.20
CA LYS A 57 -4.27 -2.82 6.68
C LYS A 57 -3.70 -3.32 5.36
N ALA A 58 -3.38 -4.62 5.28
CA ALA A 58 -2.90 -5.24 4.05
C ALA A 58 -3.90 -5.07 2.89
N PHE A 59 -5.19 -5.35 3.11
CA PHE A 59 -6.24 -5.14 2.11
C PHE A 59 -6.29 -3.70 1.59
N SER A 60 -6.20 -2.74 2.50
CA SER A 60 -6.23 -1.32 2.15
C SER A 60 -5.02 -0.91 1.33
N LEU A 61 -3.82 -1.42 1.68
CA LEU A 61 -2.57 -1.13 0.99
C LEU A 61 -2.52 -1.77 -0.40
N VAL A 62 -2.97 -3.03 -0.55
CA VAL A 62 -3.08 -3.68 -1.87
C VAL A 62 -3.94 -2.84 -2.81
N LYS A 63 -5.12 -2.38 -2.35
CA LYS A 63 -5.99 -1.51 -3.14
C LYS A 63 -5.34 -0.16 -3.46
N ALA A 64 -4.63 0.44 -2.52
CA ALA A 64 -3.95 1.71 -2.71
C ALA A 64 -2.80 1.59 -3.73
N LEU A 65 -1.99 0.54 -3.65
CA LEU A 65 -0.92 0.27 -4.62
C LEU A 65 -1.48 0.00 -6.02
N LYS A 66 -2.56 -0.75 -6.13
CA LYS A 66 -3.25 -0.98 -7.41
C LYS A 66 -3.77 0.32 -8.03
N LEU A 67 -4.30 1.25 -7.21
CA LEU A 67 -4.66 2.59 -7.68
C LEU A 67 -3.47 3.37 -8.20
N LEU A 68 -2.28 3.18 -7.63
CA LEU A 68 -1.01 3.78 -8.09
C LEU A 68 -0.37 3.02 -9.26
N GLY A 69 -0.99 1.98 -9.81
CA GLY A 69 -0.44 1.19 -10.91
C GLY A 69 0.72 0.29 -10.52
N MET A 70 1.00 0.14 -9.23
CA MET A 70 2.07 -0.73 -8.73
C MET A 70 1.60 -2.18 -8.62
N GLN A 71 2.54 -3.10 -8.83
CA GLN A 71 2.31 -4.53 -8.65
C GLN A 71 2.62 -4.93 -7.20
N THR A 72 1.65 -5.52 -6.51
CA THR A 72 1.90 -6.12 -5.19
C THR A 72 2.44 -7.53 -5.42
N VAL A 73 3.75 -7.73 -5.18
CA VAL A 73 4.43 -9.01 -5.43
C VAL A 73 4.59 -9.89 -4.19
N MET A 74 4.40 -9.29 -3.02
CA MET A 74 4.40 -9.98 -1.72
C MET A 74 3.44 -9.26 -0.78
N VAL A 75 2.66 -10.01 -0.02
CA VAL A 75 1.84 -9.49 1.08
C VAL A 75 1.86 -10.44 2.27
N GLY A 76 2.12 -9.91 3.44
CA GLY A 76 2.14 -10.65 4.69
C GLY A 76 1.46 -9.91 5.84
N SER A 77 0.93 -10.68 6.79
CA SER A 77 0.31 -10.17 8.00
C SER A 77 0.69 -11.06 9.18
N GLN A 78 1.03 -10.45 10.32
CA GLN A 78 1.39 -11.17 11.54
C GLN A 78 0.16 -11.71 12.30
N THR A 79 -1.04 -11.24 11.99
CA THR A 79 -2.28 -11.58 12.72
C THR A 79 -3.46 -11.87 11.78
N GLY A 80 -3.18 -12.40 10.60
CA GLY A 80 -4.19 -12.80 9.64
C GLY A 80 -4.87 -14.11 10.03
N THR A 81 -6.13 -14.28 9.64
CA THR A 81 -6.86 -15.54 9.69
C THR A 81 -6.79 -16.26 8.34
N ILE A 82 -7.15 -17.54 8.30
CA ILE A 82 -7.23 -18.31 7.05
C ILE A 82 -8.14 -17.62 6.03
N ASP A 83 -9.24 -17.01 6.46
CA ASP A 83 -10.18 -16.33 5.56
C ASP A 83 -9.61 -15.00 5.05
N ASP A 84 -8.81 -14.29 5.86
CA ASP A 84 -8.08 -13.11 5.41
C ASP A 84 -7.09 -13.46 4.30
N TYR A 85 -6.36 -14.57 4.42
CA TYR A 85 -5.42 -15.02 3.39
C TYR A 85 -6.11 -15.49 2.11
N LYS A 86 -7.30 -16.11 2.19
CA LYS A 86 -8.12 -16.40 1.01
C LYS A 86 -8.52 -15.11 0.30
N LEU A 87 -9.00 -14.12 1.04
CA LEU A 87 -9.39 -12.83 0.48
C LEU A 87 -8.20 -12.09 -0.14
N LEU A 88 -7.01 -12.14 0.48
CA LEU A 88 -5.78 -11.58 -0.12
C LEU A 88 -5.45 -12.25 -1.45
N ARG A 89 -5.61 -13.56 -1.59
CA ARG A 89 -5.39 -14.28 -2.85
C ARG A 89 -6.33 -13.82 -3.96
N GLU A 90 -7.59 -13.53 -3.63
CA GLU A 90 -8.56 -13.02 -4.61
C GLU A 90 -8.25 -11.57 -5.03
N MET A 91 -7.61 -10.79 -4.16
CA MET A 91 -7.31 -9.39 -4.39
C MET A 91 -5.98 -9.16 -5.12
N CYS A 92 -5.02 -10.07 -4.95
CA CYS A 92 -3.68 -9.97 -5.50
C CYS A 92 -3.60 -10.62 -6.89
N ASP A 93 -2.60 -10.20 -7.66
CA ASP A 93 -2.34 -10.79 -8.96
C ASP A 93 -1.68 -12.19 -8.81
N GLU A 94 -1.79 -13.01 -9.83
CA GLU A 94 -1.16 -14.34 -9.86
C GLU A 94 0.37 -14.22 -9.65
N GLY A 95 0.94 -15.13 -8.86
CA GLY A 95 2.35 -15.11 -8.51
C GLY A 95 2.73 -14.19 -7.35
N THR A 96 1.76 -13.51 -6.72
CA THR A 96 1.99 -12.79 -5.47
C THR A 96 2.26 -13.76 -4.33
N ILE A 97 3.37 -13.56 -3.60
CA ILE A 97 3.69 -14.33 -2.40
C ILE A 97 2.79 -13.84 -1.26
N ILE A 98 2.03 -14.75 -0.66
CA ILE A 98 1.22 -14.47 0.53
C ILE A 98 1.82 -15.24 1.69
N VAL A 99 2.22 -14.52 2.75
CA VAL A 99 2.86 -15.11 3.93
C VAL A 99 2.06 -14.84 5.20
N ASP A 100 1.97 -15.87 6.02
CA ASP A 100 1.55 -15.78 7.41
C ASP A 100 2.81 -15.73 8.24
N ASP A 101 2.96 -14.80 9.09
CA ASP A 101 4.16 -14.53 9.88
C ASP A 101 5.48 -14.97 9.22
N SER A 102 6.46 -14.12 9.17
CA SER A 102 7.72 -14.40 8.47
C SER A 102 8.90 -13.84 9.27
N ASN A 103 9.98 -14.60 9.29
CA ASN A 103 11.21 -14.12 9.93
C ASN A 103 11.99 -13.15 9.02
N PRO A 104 12.94 -12.37 9.58
CA PRO A 104 13.69 -11.38 8.81
C PRO A 104 14.49 -11.94 7.62
N LEU A 105 14.95 -13.19 7.70
CA LEU A 105 15.73 -13.82 6.62
C LEU A 105 14.82 -14.18 5.44
N GLU A 106 13.65 -14.78 5.72
CA GLU A 106 12.65 -15.08 4.71
C GLU A 106 12.16 -13.81 4.01
N LEU A 107 11.85 -12.74 4.78
CA LEU A 107 11.48 -11.45 4.22
C LEU A 107 12.57 -10.92 3.28
N SER A 108 13.83 -10.97 3.72
CA SER A 108 14.96 -10.55 2.89
C SER A 108 15.04 -11.34 1.58
N ASN A 109 14.87 -12.66 1.63
CA ASN A 109 14.90 -13.52 0.46
C ASN A 109 13.75 -13.21 -0.52
N PHE A 110 12.53 -13.04 -0.02
CA PHE A 110 11.37 -12.69 -0.85
C PHE A 110 11.54 -11.32 -1.53
N LEU A 111 12.04 -10.32 -0.79
CA LEU A 111 12.28 -8.98 -1.35
C LEU A 111 13.31 -9.02 -2.48
N GLN A 112 14.36 -9.83 -2.35
CA GLN A 112 15.39 -9.99 -3.38
C GLN A 112 14.86 -10.80 -4.57
N GLU A 113 14.18 -11.93 -4.34
CA GLU A 113 13.62 -12.78 -5.39
C GLU A 113 12.66 -12.02 -6.29
N LYS A 114 11.79 -11.20 -5.69
CA LYS A 114 10.78 -10.41 -6.40
C LYS A 114 11.31 -9.09 -6.96
N GLU A 115 12.55 -8.71 -6.66
CA GLU A 115 13.16 -7.45 -7.12
C GLU A 115 12.29 -6.24 -6.76
N VAL A 116 11.97 -6.10 -5.49
CA VAL A 116 11.02 -5.11 -4.97
C VAL A 116 11.59 -3.68 -5.06
N ASP A 117 10.78 -2.74 -5.53
CA ASP A 117 11.11 -1.30 -5.53
C ASP A 117 10.72 -0.61 -4.21
N LEU A 118 9.63 -1.08 -3.58
CA LEU A 118 9.07 -0.52 -2.35
C LEU A 118 8.73 -1.62 -1.35
N PHE A 119 9.18 -1.47 -0.12
CA PHE A 119 8.74 -2.30 1.00
C PHE A 119 7.94 -1.48 2.01
N ILE A 120 6.70 -1.87 2.28
CA ILE A 120 5.82 -1.25 3.26
C ILE A 120 5.77 -2.15 4.49
N GLY A 121 6.19 -1.62 5.63
CA GLY A 121 6.28 -2.40 6.86
C GLY A 121 6.27 -1.53 8.11
N GLY A 122 6.69 -2.11 9.22
CA GLY A 122 6.91 -1.42 10.48
C GLY A 122 8.38 -1.08 10.72
N VAL A 123 8.67 -0.46 11.85
CA VAL A 123 10.04 -0.05 12.23
C VAL A 123 11.02 -1.21 12.24
N LYS A 124 10.58 -2.41 12.60
CA LYS A 124 11.42 -3.61 12.68
C LYS A 124 11.93 -4.08 11.32
N GLU A 125 11.13 -3.87 10.27
CA GLU A 125 11.43 -4.29 8.90
C GLU A 125 12.31 -3.27 8.14
N ARG A 126 12.35 -2.03 8.58
CA ARG A 126 13.13 -0.94 7.95
C ARG A 126 14.62 -1.29 7.70
N PRO A 127 15.35 -1.89 8.65
CA PRO A 127 16.76 -2.26 8.41
C PRO A 127 16.95 -3.25 7.26
N ILE A 128 15.98 -4.14 7.02
CA ILE A 128 16.01 -5.11 5.92
C ILE A 128 15.97 -4.36 4.59
N ALA A 129 14.99 -3.45 4.43
CA ALA A 129 14.82 -2.66 3.21
C ALA A 129 16.11 -1.87 2.89
N TYR A 130 16.67 -1.18 3.87
CA TYR A 130 17.86 -0.35 3.66
C TYR A 130 19.11 -1.18 3.32
N LYS A 131 19.28 -2.36 3.93
CA LYS A 131 20.38 -3.27 3.58
C LYS A 131 20.29 -3.79 2.15
N LEU A 132 19.08 -3.89 1.61
CA LEU A 132 18.82 -4.36 0.25
C LEU A 132 18.79 -3.21 -0.79
N GLY A 133 18.87 -1.96 -0.36
CA GLY A 133 18.71 -0.81 -1.25
C GLY A 133 17.28 -0.66 -1.79
N VAL A 134 16.28 -1.07 -1.00
CA VAL A 134 14.85 -1.00 -1.34
C VAL A 134 14.19 0.19 -0.64
N GLY A 135 13.34 0.91 -1.36
CA GLY A 135 12.55 2.00 -0.78
C GLY A 135 11.68 1.50 0.37
N PHE A 136 11.65 2.23 1.48
CA PHE A 136 10.87 1.84 2.66
C PHE A 136 9.83 2.88 3.05
N CYS A 137 8.60 2.44 3.25
CA CYS A 137 7.50 3.25 3.74
C CYS A 137 6.99 2.65 5.07
N ASP A 138 7.17 3.40 6.17
CA ASP A 138 6.62 3.01 7.47
C ASP A 138 5.12 3.31 7.51
N HIS A 139 4.30 2.29 7.72
CA HIS A 139 2.85 2.44 7.78
C HIS A 139 2.26 2.25 9.17
N ASN A 140 3.08 1.99 10.20
CA ASN A 140 2.60 1.57 11.50
C ASN A 140 2.72 2.62 12.61
N HIS A 141 3.66 3.58 12.52
CA HIS A 141 4.03 4.40 13.67
C HIS A 141 3.95 5.90 13.37
N GLU A 142 3.96 6.68 14.40
CA GLU A 142 3.94 8.14 14.53
C GLU A 142 4.09 8.92 13.20
N ARG A 143 2.96 9.16 12.56
CA ARG A 143 2.95 9.87 11.28
C ARG A 143 2.48 11.29 11.50
N LYS A 144 3.18 12.23 10.88
CA LYS A 144 2.77 13.63 10.85
C LYS A 144 1.54 13.86 9.97
N GLU A 145 1.37 13.03 8.93
CA GLU A 145 0.25 13.13 7.99
C GLU A 145 -0.54 11.83 7.97
N ALA A 146 -1.86 11.96 7.90
CA ALA A 146 -2.76 10.81 7.75
C ALA A 146 -2.57 10.15 6.39
N LEU A 147 -2.62 8.80 6.35
CA LEU A 147 -2.57 8.00 5.12
C LEU A 147 -3.93 7.35 4.79
N ALA A 148 -4.99 7.68 5.52
CA ALA A 148 -6.34 7.18 5.29
C ALA A 148 -7.28 8.31 4.86
N GLY A 149 -8.34 7.95 4.11
CA GLY A 149 -9.27 8.93 3.54
C GLY A 149 -8.85 9.45 2.17
N PHE A 150 -9.55 10.43 1.64
CA PHE A 150 -9.28 11.00 0.33
C PHE A 150 -7.94 11.73 0.31
N GLN A 151 -7.78 12.70 1.20
CA GLN A 151 -6.50 13.41 1.35
C GLN A 151 -5.37 12.47 1.79
N GLY A 152 -5.69 11.49 2.64
CA GLY A 152 -4.72 10.49 3.08
C GLY A 152 -4.20 9.62 1.94
N MET A 153 -5.03 9.30 0.94
CA MET A 153 -4.58 8.59 -0.27
C MET A 153 -3.60 9.44 -1.09
N LEU A 154 -3.81 10.74 -1.19
CA LEU A 154 -2.87 11.65 -1.85
C LEU A 154 -1.55 11.74 -1.09
N ASN A 155 -1.59 11.83 0.24
CA ASN A 155 -0.39 11.83 1.08
C ASN A 155 0.40 10.52 0.92
N PHE A 156 -0.31 9.38 0.88
CA PHE A 156 0.29 8.07 0.62
C PHE A 156 0.95 8.01 -0.76
N ALA A 157 0.26 8.46 -1.80
CA ALA A 157 0.79 8.51 -3.17
C ALA A 157 2.08 9.34 -3.24
N ARG A 158 2.10 10.50 -2.59
CA ARG A 158 3.28 11.38 -2.53
C ARG A 158 4.44 10.70 -1.79
N GLU A 159 4.18 10.05 -0.67
CA GLU A 159 5.20 9.35 0.10
C GLU A 159 5.79 8.18 -0.69
N VAL A 160 4.95 7.34 -1.29
CA VAL A 160 5.39 6.23 -2.13
C VAL A 160 6.24 6.74 -3.30
N TYR A 161 5.76 7.77 -3.99
CA TYR A 161 6.49 8.38 -5.10
C TYR A 161 7.87 8.92 -4.66
N SER A 162 7.92 9.74 -3.62
CA SER A 162 9.19 10.32 -3.15
C SER A 162 10.16 9.25 -2.63
N THR A 163 9.64 8.15 -2.09
CA THR A 163 10.46 7.03 -1.64
C THR A 163 11.02 6.23 -2.82
N VAL A 164 10.18 5.81 -3.75
CA VAL A 164 10.59 4.96 -4.90
C VAL A 164 11.46 5.71 -5.88
N MET A 165 11.13 6.98 -6.13
CA MET A 165 11.83 7.83 -7.11
C MET A 165 13.00 8.61 -6.49
N SER A 166 13.36 8.33 -5.26
CA SER A 166 14.48 9.01 -4.59
C SER A 166 15.80 8.76 -5.31
N PRO A 167 16.57 9.81 -5.64
CA PRO A 167 17.88 9.64 -6.29
C PRO A 167 18.89 8.91 -5.41
N VAL A 168 18.65 8.78 -4.11
CA VAL A 168 19.52 8.04 -3.19
C VAL A 168 19.73 6.59 -3.63
N TRP A 169 18.75 5.98 -4.28
CA TRP A 169 18.84 4.60 -4.75
C TRP A 169 19.86 4.40 -5.89
N GLN A 170 20.27 5.47 -6.57
CA GLN A 170 21.37 5.44 -7.54
C GLN A 170 22.74 5.34 -6.87
N LEU A 171 22.83 5.74 -5.60
CA LEU A 171 24.06 5.73 -4.80
C LEU A 171 24.20 4.47 -3.94
N VAL A 172 23.14 3.70 -3.78
CA VAL A 172 23.14 2.43 -3.02
C VAL A 172 23.32 1.28 -4.00
N PRO A 173 24.46 0.57 -3.99
CA PRO A 173 24.64 -0.59 -4.84
C PRO A 173 23.59 -1.65 -4.48
N ARG A 174 22.76 -2.02 -5.45
CA ARG A 174 21.90 -3.20 -5.31
C ARG A 174 22.82 -4.39 -5.13
N ARG A 175 22.70 -5.11 -4.01
CA ARG A 175 23.53 -6.30 -3.78
C ARG A 175 23.21 -7.32 -4.86
N GLU A 176 24.28 -7.80 -5.51
CA GLU A 176 24.19 -8.93 -6.43
C GLU A 176 23.60 -10.13 -5.69
N LYS A 177 22.80 -10.92 -6.41
CA LYS A 177 22.23 -12.17 -5.88
C LYS A 177 23.39 -13.08 -5.46
N PHE A 178 23.37 -13.48 -4.20
CA PHE A 178 24.26 -14.55 -3.72
C PHE A 178 23.80 -15.89 -4.24
#